data_5165d1c963144c74c9c6fcca07a02dd9
#
_entry.id   5165d1c963144c74c9c6fcca07a02dd9
#
_cell.length_a   1.000
_cell.length_b   1.000
_cell.length_c   1.000
_cell.angle_alpha   90.00
_cell.angle_beta   90.00
_cell.angle_gamma   90.00
#
_symmetry.space_group_name_H-M   'P 1'
#
loop_
_entity.id
_entity.type
_entity.pdbx_description
1 polymer ?
#
loop_
_entity_poly.entity_id
_entity_poly.type
_entity_poly.pdbx_seq_one_letter_code
_entity_poly.pdbx_strand_id
1 'polypeptide(L)'
;MVILGAGESGAGAAVLAKKEGFDVFVSDMAAIKDKYKQLLDSHGIEWEELHHTEEKILNADEIIKSPGIPCDAPMVKKAVEKGIGIISEIEFAGRYTHSKMICITGSNGKTTTTSLIYHIFKQAGYDAGLAGNIGRSLALQVAEDPHEYYIIELSSFQLDNMYDFRANIAILLNITPDHLDRYNSVSYTHLTLP
;
A
#
# COMPACT_ATOMS: atom_id res chain seq x y z
N MET A 1 -4.43 -9.09 12.68
CA MET A 1 -4.14 -7.95 11.75
C MET A 1 -5.43 -7.45 11.12
N VAL A 2 -5.60 -6.14 10.98
CA VAL A 2 -6.77 -5.55 10.32
C VAL A 2 -6.33 -4.74 9.09
N ILE A 3 -7.13 -4.81 8.02
CA ILE A 3 -6.92 -4.03 6.80
C ILE A 3 -8.05 -3.01 6.70
N LEU A 4 -7.73 -1.74 6.67
CA LEU A 4 -8.67 -0.66 6.42
C LEU A 4 -8.67 -0.28 4.93
N GLY A 5 -9.83 -0.49 4.30
CA GLY A 5 -10.05 -0.32 2.87
C GLY A 5 -9.76 -1.58 2.06
N ALA A 6 -10.71 -1.99 1.24
CA ALA A 6 -10.69 -3.22 0.45
C ALA A 6 -10.52 -2.97 -1.06
N GLY A 7 -9.78 -1.93 -1.42
CA GLY A 7 -9.34 -1.71 -2.80
C GLY A 7 -8.17 -2.61 -3.17
N GLU A 8 -7.49 -2.28 -4.27
CA GLU A 8 -6.34 -3.05 -4.81
C GLU A 8 -5.26 -3.30 -3.75
N SER A 9 -4.80 -2.25 -3.07
CA SER A 9 -3.77 -2.36 -2.03
C SER A 9 -4.24 -3.17 -0.82
N GLY A 10 -5.46 -2.91 -0.34
CA GLY A 10 -5.98 -3.58 0.86
C GLY A 10 -6.25 -5.06 0.63
N ALA A 11 -6.90 -5.41 -0.48
CA ALA A 11 -7.14 -6.82 -0.83
C ALA A 11 -5.82 -7.58 -1.02
N GLY A 12 -4.82 -6.97 -1.69
CA GLY A 12 -3.50 -7.57 -1.84
C GLY A 12 -2.76 -7.76 -0.52
N ALA A 13 -2.81 -6.75 0.36
CA ALA A 13 -2.24 -6.86 1.71
C ALA A 13 -2.89 -7.97 2.53
N ALA A 14 -4.22 -8.12 2.42
CA ALA A 14 -4.96 -9.16 3.11
C ALA A 14 -4.53 -10.57 2.67
N VAL A 15 -4.35 -10.77 1.36
CA VAL A 15 -3.87 -12.06 0.81
C VAL A 15 -2.46 -12.36 1.31
N LEU A 16 -1.55 -11.41 1.27
CA LEU A 16 -0.19 -11.61 1.80
C LEU A 16 -0.22 -11.91 3.29
N ALA A 17 -0.95 -11.14 4.08
CA ALA A 17 -1.05 -11.35 5.52
C ALA A 17 -1.61 -12.75 5.84
N LYS A 18 -2.63 -13.20 5.11
CA LYS A 18 -3.19 -14.54 5.27
C LYS A 18 -2.17 -15.64 4.95
N LYS A 19 -1.41 -15.45 3.87
CA LYS A 19 -0.33 -16.37 3.46
C LYS A 19 0.77 -16.46 4.52
N GLU A 20 1.10 -15.35 5.17
CA GLU A 20 2.10 -15.28 6.24
C GLU A 20 1.56 -15.74 7.61
N GLY A 21 0.33 -16.27 7.65
CA GLY A 21 -0.23 -16.92 8.84
C GLY A 21 -0.92 -15.98 9.81
N PHE A 22 -1.21 -14.73 9.43
CA PHE A 22 -1.97 -13.81 10.27
C PHE A 22 -3.47 -14.18 10.29
N ASP A 23 -4.11 -13.89 11.43
CA ASP A 23 -5.56 -13.77 11.48
C ASP A 23 -5.94 -12.40 10.90
N VAL A 24 -6.69 -12.39 9.77
CA VAL A 24 -6.92 -11.21 8.95
C VAL A 24 -8.39 -10.87 8.90
N PHE A 25 -8.69 -9.59 9.15
CA PHE A 25 -10.02 -9.01 8.97
C PHE A 25 -9.92 -7.76 8.11
N VAL A 26 -10.78 -7.65 7.09
CA VAL A 26 -10.84 -6.49 6.17
C VAL A 26 -12.10 -5.69 6.43
N SER A 27 -11.98 -4.36 6.57
CA SER A 27 -13.11 -3.48 6.83
C SER A 27 -13.08 -2.27 5.90
N ASP A 28 -14.20 -2.01 5.20
CA ASP A 28 -14.36 -0.86 4.31
C ASP A 28 -15.68 -0.11 4.59
N MET A 29 -15.61 1.23 4.64
CA MET A 29 -16.79 2.09 4.76
C MET A 29 -17.61 2.18 3.47
N ALA A 30 -17.01 1.85 2.34
CA ALA A 30 -17.68 1.81 1.04
C ALA A 30 -18.03 0.36 0.65
N ALA A 31 -18.85 0.23 -0.40
CA ALA A 31 -19.10 -1.07 -1.00
C ALA A 31 -17.82 -1.61 -1.67
N ILE A 32 -17.47 -2.83 -1.35
CA ILE A 32 -16.30 -3.52 -1.92
C ILE A 32 -16.66 -4.01 -3.32
N LYS A 33 -15.78 -3.79 -4.30
CA LYS A 33 -15.99 -4.29 -5.66
C LYS A 33 -15.96 -5.82 -5.69
N ASP A 34 -16.84 -6.43 -6.49
CA ASP A 34 -17.01 -7.89 -6.54
C ASP A 34 -15.71 -8.65 -6.78
N LYS A 35 -14.81 -8.14 -7.61
CA LYS A 35 -13.50 -8.76 -7.85
C LYS A 35 -12.64 -8.90 -6.58
N TYR A 36 -12.75 -7.94 -5.66
CA TYR A 36 -12.01 -8.00 -4.39
C TYR A 36 -12.72 -8.87 -3.36
N LYS A 37 -14.07 -8.88 -3.34
CA LYS A 37 -14.83 -9.85 -2.53
C LYS A 37 -14.46 -11.28 -2.91
N GLN A 38 -14.48 -11.59 -4.22
CA GLN A 38 -14.10 -12.91 -4.72
C GLN A 38 -12.65 -13.27 -4.34
N LEU A 39 -11.72 -12.31 -4.40
CA LEU A 39 -10.35 -12.54 -3.98
C LEU A 39 -10.26 -12.85 -2.48
N LEU A 40 -10.93 -12.07 -1.63
CA LEU A 40 -10.95 -12.29 -0.19
C LEU A 40 -11.61 -13.61 0.17
N ASP A 41 -12.76 -13.92 -0.43
CA ASP A 41 -13.50 -15.16 -0.21
C ASP A 41 -12.68 -16.39 -0.61
N SER A 42 -11.97 -16.32 -1.76
CA SER A 42 -11.14 -17.43 -2.24
C SER A 42 -9.97 -17.77 -1.32
N HIS A 43 -9.54 -16.81 -0.48
CA HIS A 43 -8.50 -17.00 0.52
C HIS A 43 -9.04 -17.21 1.95
N GLY A 44 -10.38 -17.30 2.10
CA GLY A 44 -11.01 -17.48 3.41
C GLY A 44 -10.73 -16.31 4.37
N ILE A 45 -10.74 -15.09 3.84
CA ILE A 45 -10.51 -13.85 4.60
C ILE A 45 -11.85 -13.24 4.97
N GLU A 46 -12.07 -13.00 6.26
CA GLU A 46 -13.27 -12.33 6.74
C GLU A 46 -13.24 -10.85 6.38
N TRP A 47 -14.38 -10.32 5.92
CA TRP A 47 -14.51 -8.91 5.56
C TRP A 47 -15.89 -8.33 5.91
N GLU A 48 -15.94 -7.00 6.02
CA GLU A 48 -17.17 -6.21 6.13
C GLU A 48 -17.12 -4.99 5.20
N GLU A 49 -18.30 -4.49 4.83
CA GLU A 49 -18.44 -3.30 4.00
C GLU A 49 -19.57 -2.38 4.51
N LEU A 50 -19.55 -1.10 4.09
CA LEU A 50 -20.55 -0.07 4.41
C LEU A 50 -20.57 0.36 5.90
N HIS A 51 -19.71 -0.19 6.71
CA HIS A 51 -19.55 0.16 8.12
C HIS A 51 -18.19 -0.31 8.66
N HIS A 52 -17.89 0.09 9.87
CA HIS A 52 -16.74 -0.41 10.64
C HIS A 52 -17.22 -1.00 11.96
N THR A 53 -16.91 -2.26 12.21
CA THR A 53 -17.07 -2.89 13.55
C THR A 53 -15.88 -2.49 14.41
N GLU A 54 -16.06 -1.42 15.18
CA GLU A 54 -14.99 -0.78 15.97
C GLU A 54 -14.26 -1.78 16.88
N GLU A 55 -15.00 -2.67 17.55
CA GLU A 55 -14.42 -3.67 18.45
C GLU A 55 -13.44 -4.60 17.75
N LYS A 56 -13.74 -5.03 16.53
CA LYS A 56 -12.84 -5.89 15.73
C LYS A 56 -11.60 -5.12 15.31
N ILE A 57 -11.77 -3.89 14.82
CA ILE A 57 -10.67 -3.05 14.33
C ILE A 57 -9.73 -2.67 15.47
N LEU A 58 -10.28 -2.25 16.61
CA LEU A 58 -9.47 -1.83 17.74
C LEU A 58 -8.88 -3.00 18.56
N ASN A 59 -9.18 -4.24 18.21
CA ASN A 59 -8.51 -5.42 18.77
C ASN A 59 -7.33 -5.92 17.92
N ALA A 60 -6.91 -5.15 16.93
CA ALA A 60 -5.78 -5.50 16.07
C ALA A 60 -4.44 -5.22 16.77
N ASP A 61 -3.44 -6.05 16.48
CA ASP A 61 -2.04 -5.80 16.87
C ASP A 61 -1.42 -4.75 15.93
N GLU A 62 -1.78 -4.77 14.64
CA GLU A 62 -1.32 -3.83 13.61
C GLU A 62 -2.41 -3.64 12.55
N ILE A 63 -2.48 -2.45 11.98
CA ILE A 63 -3.43 -2.07 10.93
C ILE A 63 -2.68 -1.71 9.66
N ILE A 64 -3.09 -2.30 8.53
CA ILE A 64 -2.66 -1.84 7.21
C ILE A 64 -3.76 -0.91 6.65
N LYS A 65 -3.38 0.31 6.34
CA LYS A 65 -4.30 1.34 5.87
C LYS A 65 -4.12 1.59 4.37
N SER A 66 -5.22 1.50 3.61
CA SER A 66 -5.22 1.92 2.20
C SER A 66 -4.88 3.41 2.05
N PRO A 67 -4.12 3.81 1.01
CA PRO A 67 -3.66 5.20 0.85
C PRO A 67 -4.81 6.19 0.64
N GLY A 68 -5.96 5.75 0.14
CA GLY A 68 -7.17 6.57 -0.02
C GLY A 68 -7.82 7.00 1.29
N ILE A 69 -7.55 6.32 2.40
CA ILE A 69 -8.11 6.66 3.71
C ILE A 69 -7.26 7.75 4.36
N PRO A 70 -7.85 8.92 4.71
CA PRO A 70 -7.12 9.99 5.38
C PRO A 70 -6.56 9.57 6.75
N CYS A 71 -5.39 10.10 7.13
CA CYS A 71 -4.80 9.82 8.45
C CYS A 71 -5.64 10.40 9.61
N ASP A 72 -6.50 11.37 9.33
CA ASP A 72 -7.42 11.97 10.30
C ASP A 72 -8.82 11.34 10.31
N ALA A 73 -9.04 10.26 9.54
CA ALA A 73 -10.31 9.52 9.58
C ALA A 73 -10.62 9.03 11.01
N PRO A 74 -11.89 9.06 11.44
CA PRO A 74 -12.26 8.77 12.84
C PRO A 74 -11.72 7.43 13.35
N MET A 75 -11.78 6.39 12.55
CA MET A 75 -11.29 5.06 12.94
C MET A 75 -9.77 5.01 13.04
N VAL A 76 -9.06 5.72 12.15
CA VAL A 76 -7.60 5.85 12.18
C VAL A 76 -7.15 6.57 13.46
N LYS A 77 -7.81 7.68 13.83
CA LYS A 77 -7.52 8.40 15.08
C LYS A 77 -7.70 7.51 16.31
N LYS A 78 -8.83 6.79 16.39
CA LYS A 78 -9.09 5.87 17.51
C LYS A 78 -8.02 4.76 17.62
N ALA A 79 -7.57 4.23 16.49
CA ALA A 79 -6.51 3.23 16.47
C ALA A 79 -5.18 3.80 16.98
N VAL A 80 -4.81 5.00 16.54
CA VAL A 80 -3.61 5.71 17.01
C VAL A 80 -3.70 6.02 18.51
N GLU A 81 -4.84 6.54 18.99
CA GLU A 81 -5.08 6.80 20.42
C GLU A 81 -4.95 5.54 21.29
N LYS A 82 -5.28 4.39 20.73
CA LYS A 82 -5.13 3.09 21.39
C LYS A 82 -3.69 2.51 21.28
N GLY A 83 -2.81 3.18 20.55
CA GLY A 83 -1.43 2.75 20.37
C GLY A 83 -1.25 1.64 19.34
N ILE A 84 -2.23 1.41 18.46
CA ILE A 84 -2.14 0.41 17.39
C ILE A 84 -1.28 0.98 16.25
N GLY A 85 -0.26 0.23 15.83
CA GLY A 85 0.61 0.60 14.71
C GLY A 85 -0.18 0.61 13.39
N ILE A 86 0.00 1.68 12.59
CA ILE A 86 -0.64 1.80 11.28
C ILE A 86 0.45 1.91 10.22
N ILE A 87 0.42 1.02 9.24
CA ILE A 87 1.40 0.95 8.16
C ILE A 87 0.72 0.96 6.78
N SER A 88 1.50 1.24 5.74
CA SER A 88 1.07 1.10 4.36
C SER A 88 1.20 -0.34 3.87
N GLU A 89 0.51 -0.65 2.77
CA GLU A 89 0.67 -1.93 2.07
C GLU A 89 2.11 -2.14 1.57
N ILE A 90 2.78 -1.07 1.12
CA ILE A 90 4.17 -1.12 0.65
C ILE A 90 5.13 -1.45 1.80
N GLU A 91 4.95 -0.78 2.96
CA GLU A 91 5.70 -1.09 4.18
C GLU A 91 5.55 -2.56 4.58
N PHE A 92 4.32 -3.05 4.57
CA PHE A 92 4.02 -4.44 4.91
C PHE A 92 4.65 -5.42 3.92
N ALA A 93 4.44 -5.22 2.63
CA ALA A 93 4.98 -6.10 1.59
C ALA A 93 6.50 -6.16 1.60
N GLY A 94 7.16 -5.04 1.89
CA GLY A 94 8.61 -4.94 1.98
C GLY A 94 9.24 -5.86 3.04
N ARG A 95 8.47 -6.26 4.07
CA ARG A 95 8.93 -7.17 5.13
C ARG A 95 9.05 -8.63 4.65
N TYR A 96 8.34 -8.98 3.55
CA TYR A 96 8.19 -10.36 3.07
C TYR A 96 8.82 -10.62 1.71
N THR A 97 9.66 -9.71 1.24
CA THR A 97 10.39 -9.92 0.00
C THR A 97 11.84 -9.45 0.12
N HIS A 98 12.73 -10.14 -0.60
CA HIS A 98 14.14 -9.75 -0.77
C HIS A 98 14.43 -9.21 -2.17
N SER A 99 13.39 -8.96 -2.96
CA SER A 99 13.49 -8.42 -4.32
C SER A 99 14.10 -7.02 -4.32
N LYS A 100 14.77 -6.68 -5.41
CA LYS A 100 15.31 -5.34 -5.58
C LYS A 100 14.21 -4.36 -5.97
N MET A 101 14.06 -3.29 -5.21
CA MET A 101 13.00 -2.31 -5.37
C MET A 101 13.54 -0.99 -5.91
N ILE A 102 12.99 -0.56 -7.04
CA ILE A 102 13.23 0.72 -7.68
C ILE A 102 11.96 1.55 -7.50
N CYS A 103 12.01 2.56 -6.64
CA CYS A 103 10.86 3.36 -6.24
C CYS A 103 10.91 4.74 -6.88
N ILE A 104 9.81 5.18 -7.46
CA ILE A 104 9.67 6.44 -8.16
C ILE A 104 8.56 7.27 -7.51
N THR A 105 8.87 8.49 -7.11
CA THR A 105 7.90 9.45 -6.57
C THR A 105 8.14 10.86 -7.10
N GLY A 106 7.29 11.80 -6.73
CA GLY A 106 7.30 13.20 -7.13
C GLY A 106 5.91 13.72 -7.48
N SER A 107 5.77 15.01 -7.72
CA SER A 107 4.48 15.60 -8.11
C SER A 107 4.06 15.15 -9.50
N ASN A 108 4.95 15.26 -10.50
CA ASN A 108 4.65 15.00 -11.89
C ASN A 108 5.63 14.00 -12.52
N GLY A 109 5.15 13.24 -13.51
CA GLY A 109 5.97 12.34 -14.32
C GLY A 109 6.17 10.93 -13.72
N LYS A 110 5.64 10.64 -12.55
CA LYS A 110 5.75 9.32 -11.89
C LYS A 110 5.40 8.17 -12.83
N THR A 111 4.18 8.15 -13.34
CA THR A 111 3.65 7.06 -14.17
C THR A 111 4.47 6.85 -15.43
N THR A 112 4.85 7.93 -16.13
CA THR A 112 5.67 7.85 -17.34
C THR A 112 7.05 7.25 -17.04
N THR A 113 7.71 7.75 -15.99
CA THR A 113 9.06 7.28 -15.63
C THR A 113 9.02 5.83 -15.14
N THR A 114 8.06 5.49 -14.28
CA THR A 114 7.91 4.12 -13.77
C THR A 114 7.64 3.13 -14.91
N SER A 115 6.72 3.48 -15.82
CA SER A 115 6.40 2.64 -16.98
C SER A 115 7.58 2.48 -17.92
N LEU A 116 8.37 3.55 -18.13
CA LEU A 116 9.56 3.50 -18.96
C LEU A 116 10.64 2.59 -18.36
N ILE A 117 10.94 2.74 -17.08
CA ILE A 117 11.91 1.88 -16.38
C ILE A 117 11.45 0.42 -16.43
N TYR A 118 10.18 0.15 -16.15
CA TYR A 118 9.61 -1.20 -16.24
C TYR A 118 9.77 -1.77 -17.66
N HIS A 119 9.45 -0.98 -18.69
CA HIS A 119 9.62 -1.40 -20.09
C HIS A 119 11.08 -1.75 -20.40
N ILE A 120 12.04 -0.92 -19.97
CA ILE A 120 13.48 -1.18 -20.17
C ILE A 120 13.90 -2.50 -19.52
N PHE A 121 13.47 -2.75 -18.26
CA PHE A 121 13.77 -4.01 -17.57
C PHE A 121 13.20 -5.21 -18.31
N LYS A 122 11.95 -5.15 -18.76
CA LYS A 122 11.31 -6.24 -19.53
C LYS A 122 12.00 -6.48 -20.86
N GLN A 123 12.40 -5.41 -21.60
CA GLN A 123 13.13 -5.55 -22.86
C GLN A 123 14.54 -6.12 -22.67
N ALA A 124 15.17 -5.84 -21.53
CA ALA A 124 16.46 -6.40 -21.17
C ALA A 124 16.37 -7.85 -20.62
N GLY A 125 15.16 -8.40 -20.54
CA GLY A 125 14.94 -9.81 -20.11
C GLY A 125 14.94 -10.01 -18.60
N TYR A 126 14.89 -8.94 -17.79
CA TYR A 126 14.79 -9.07 -16.35
C TYR A 126 13.39 -9.53 -15.91
N ASP A 127 13.34 -10.34 -14.85
CA ASP A 127 12.10 -10.66 -14.16
C ASP A 127 11.69 -9.48 -13.27
N ALA A 128 10.78 -8.66 -13.79
CA ALA A 128 10.34 -7.43 -13.14
C ALA A 128 8.82 -7.34 -13.05
N GLY A 129 8.32 -6.95 -11.85
CA GLY A 129 6.95 -6.60 -11.55
C GLY A 129 6.73 -5.08 -11.53
N LEU A 130 5.57 -4.64 -11.99
CA LEU A 130 5.11 -3.25 -11.91
C LEU A 130 4.12 -3.13 -10.76
N ALA A 131 4.41 -2.28 -9.78
CA ALA A 131 3.63 -2.21 -8.55
C ALA A 131 3.44 -0.78 -8.01
N GLY A 132 2.62 -0.67 -6.97
CA GLY A 132 2.37 0.56 -6.24
C GLY A 132 1.10 1.28 -6.70
N ASN A 133 1.21 2.57 -6.98
CA ASN A 133 0.08 3.40 -7.43
C ASN A 133 -0.41 3.05 -8.84
N ILE A 134 0.40 2.33 -9.62
CA ILE A 134 0.09 1.72 -10.92
C ILE A 134 0.46 0.25 -10.90
N GLY A 135 -0.04 -0.52 -11.87
CA GLY A 135 0.18 -1.96 -11.92
C GLY A 135 -0.71 -2.73 -10.96
N ARG A 136 -0.16 -3.76 -10.33
CA ARG A 136 -0.83 -4.57 -9.30
C ARG A 136 -0.31 -4.19 -7.91
N SER A 137 -1.08 -4.49 -6.87
CA SER A 137 -0.61 -4.41 -5.48
C SER A 137 0.74 -5.12 -5.32
N LEU A 138 1.71 -4.48 -4.65
CA LEU A 138 2.99 -5.10 -4.34
C LEU A 138 2.79 -6.34 -3.46
N ALA A 139 1.95 -6.21 -2.43
CA ALA A 139 1.66 -7.31 -1.51
C ALA A 139 1.05 -8.52 -2.24
N LEU A 140 0.14 -8.29 -3.19
CA LEU A 140 -0.46 -9.37 -3.96
C LEU A 140 0.57 -10.08 -4.84
N GLN A 141 1.46 -9.32 -5.49
CA GLN A 141 2.53 -9.91 -6.29
C GLN A 141 3.52 -10.71 -5.42
N VAL A 142 3.92 -10.17 -4.27
CA VAL A 142 4.79 -10.90 -3.31
C VAL A 142 4.13 -12.20 -2.84
N ALA A 143 2.81 -12.19 -2.66
CA ALA A 143 2.08 -13.37 -2.24
C ALA A 143 1.95 -14.44 -3.34
N GLU A 144 1.60 -14.06 -4.56
CA GLU A 144 1.15 -14.99 -5.61
C GLU A 144 2.13 -15.15 -6.76
N ASP A 145 2.86 -14.09 -7.12
CA ASP A 145 3.69 -14.02 -8.33
C ASP A 145 4.93 -13.15 -8.07
N PRO A 146 5.85 -13.61 -7.20
CA PRO A 146 7.02 -12.84 -6.81
C PRO A 146 8.01 -12.68 -7.96
N HIS A 147 8.60 -11.47 -8.07
CA HIS A 147 9.58 -11.10 -9.08
C HIS A 147 10.95 -10.81 -8.46
N GLU A 148 12.01 -10.87 -9.28
CA GLU A 148 13.36 -10.50 -8.85
C GLU A 148 13.50 -8.99 -8.63
N TYR A 149 12.80 -8.18 -9.43
CA TYR A 149 12.77 -6.72 -9.36
C TYR A 149 11.35 -6.21 -9.26
N TYR A 150 11.14 -5.14 -8.48
CA TYR A 150 9.90 -4.38 -8.50
C TYR A 150 10.17 -2.93 -8.88
N ILE A 151 9.45 -2.44 -9.90
CA ILE A 151 9.41 -1.04 -10.30
C ILE A 151 8.14 -0.46 -9.70
N ILE A 152 8.29 0.44 -8.72
CA ILE A 152 7.20 0.84 -7.83
C ILE A 152 6.94 2.33 -7.98
N GLU A 153 5.73 2.68 -8.40
CA GLU A 153 5.26 4.06 -8.30
C GLU A 153 4.74 4.33 -6.89
N LEU A 154 5.28 5.34 -6.23
CA LEU A 154 4.84 5.76 -4.90
C LEU A 154 4.13 7.11 -4.96
N SER A 155 2.88 7.15 -4.49
CA SER A 155 2.18 8.40 -4.19
C SER A 155 2.59 8.93 -2.82
N SER A 156 2.42 10.24 -2.58
CA SER A 156 2.64 10.83 -1.27
C SER A 156 1.81 10.14 -0.17
N PHE A 157 0.59 9.70 -0.49
CA PHE A 157 -0.30 9.04 0.46
C PHE A 157 0.16 7.63 0.88
N GLN A 158 0.93 6.96 0.03
CA GLN A 158 1.56 5.68 0.38
C GLN A 158 2.77 5.90 1.29
N LEU A 159 3.49 7.00 1.10
CA LEU A 159 4.64 7.36 1.93
C LEU A 159 4.25 7.75 3.37
N ASP A 160 3.04 8.27 3.61
CA ASP A 160 2.57 8.71 4.92
C ASP A 160 2.68 7.62 6.04
N ASN A 161 2.64 6.35 5.68
CA ASN A 161 2.69 5.22 6.63
C ASN A 161 3.78 4.21 6.25
N MET A 162 4.94 4.71 5.83
CA MET A 162 6.17 3.95 5.60
C MET A 162 7.21 4.39 6.64
N TYR A 163 7.85 3.42 7.31
CA TYR A 163 8.76 3.68 8.43
C TYR A 163 10.11 3.00 8.26
N ASP A 164 10.11 1.70 8.04
CA ASP A 164 11.31 0.86 7.96
C ASP A 164 11.63 0.39 6.54
N PHE A 165 10.68 0.55 5.61
CA PHE A 165 10.87 0.20 4.21
C PHE A 165 12.08 0.93 3.60
N ARG A 166 12.90 0.22 2.84
CA ARG A 166 14.07 0.77 2.14
C ARG A 166 14.08 0.35 0.68
N ALA A 167 14.09 1.34 -0.21
CA ALA A 167 14.28 1.09 -1.64
C ALA A 167 15.77 0.85 -1.95
N ASN A 168 16.07 -0.05 -2.88
CA ASN A 168 17.44 -0.19 -3.39
C ASN A 168 17.83 1.00 -4.26
N ILE A 169 16.85 1.54 -5.03
CA ILE A 169 17.00 2.78 -5.80
C ILE A 169 15.76 3.61 -5.56
N ALA A 170 15.93 4.84 -5.11
CA ALA A 170 14.86 5.81 -4.92
C ALA A 170 15.02 6.99 -5.87
N ILE A 171 13.98 7.31 -6.62
CA ILE A 171 13.96 8.40 -7.61
C ILE A 171 12.90 9.42 -7.20
N LEU A 172 13.34 10.61 -6.85
CA LEU A 172 12.50 11.78 -6.66
C LEU A 172 12.57 12.65 -7.91
N LEU A 173 11.48 12.74 -8.67
CA LEU A 173 11.46 13.45 -9.96
C LEU A 173 11.40 14.97 -9.78
N ASN A 174 10.44 15.43 -9.02
CA ASN A 174 10.20 16.85 -8.76
C ASN A 174 9.24 17.03 -7.58
N ILE A 175 9.25 18.24 -7.03
CA ILE A 175 8.36 18.63 -5.95
C ILE A 175 7.73 19.96 -6.35
N THR A 176 6.41 19.94 -6.57
CA THR A 176 5.60 21.13 -6.85
C THR A 176 4.35 21.10 -5.99
N PRO A 177 3.69 22.25 -5.70
CA PRO A 177 2.44 22.27 -4.96
C PRO A 177 1.38 21.36 -5.61
N ASP A 178 0.92 20.36 -4.85
CA ASP A 178 -0.12 19.42 -5.26
C ASP A 178 -0.86 18.93 -4.01
N HIS A 179 -2.10 18.48 -4.14
CA HIS A 179 -2.91 17.95 -3.03
C HIS A 179 -2.95 18.87 -1.78
N LEU A 180 -2.99 20.19 -1.98
CA LEU A 180 -3.00 21.18 -0.88
C LEU A 180 -4.26 21.13 -0.03
N ASP A 181 -5.35 20.57 -0.56
CA ASP A 181 -6.58 20.24 0.15
C ASP A 181 -6.37 19.22 1.28
N ARG A 182 -5.38 18.33 1.13
CA ARG A 182 -5.05 17.31 2.13
C ARG A 182 -3.87 17.72 3.03
N TYR A 183 -2.88 18.40 2.51
CA TYR A 183 -1.64 18.69 3.22
C TYR A 183 -1.52 20.13 3.74
N ASN A 184 -2.50 20.99 3.54
CA ASN A 184 -2.55 22.41 4.00
C ASN A 184 -1.36 23.29 3.60
N SER A 185 -0.24 22.72 3.15
CA SER A 185 0.96 23.45 2.71
C SER A 185 1.88 22.54 1.89
N VAL A 186 2.87 23.15 1.22
CA VAL A 186 3.92 22.43 0.46
C VAL A 186 4.87 21.64 1.39
N SER A 187 4.71 21.72 2.69
CA SER A 187 5.54 21.02 3.68
C SER A 187 5.36 19.51 3.73
N TYR A 188 4.34 18.94 3.04
CA TYR A 188 4.30 17.49 2.79
C TYR A 188 5.50 17.00 1.96
N THR A 189 6.26 17.93 1.40
CA THR A 189 7.49 17.68 0.65
C THR A 189 8.67 17.26 1.53
N HIS A 190 8.50 17.12 2.84
CA HIS A 190 9.42 16.34 3.65
C HIS A 190 9.25 14.83 3.31
N LEU A 191 9.39 14.53 2.01
CA LEU A 191 9.65 13.19 1.54
C LEU A 191 11.04 12.82 2.04
N THR A 192 11.13 12.38 3.27
CA THR A 192 12.25 11.56 3.68
C THR A 192 12.10 10.26 2.90
N LEU A 193 12.69 10.23 1.70
CA LEU A 193 13.00 8.97 1.07
C LEU A 193 13.90 8.23 2.05
N PRO A 194 13.50 7.07 2.50
CA PRO A 194 14.31 6.26 3.40
C PRO A 194 15.62 5.86 2.76
#